data_f8ada481c3146ef55185ec9cc17f4bd6
#
_entry.id   f8ada481c3146ef55185ec9cc17f4bd6
#
_cell.length_a   1.000
_cell.length_b   1.000
_cell.length_c   1.000
_cell.angle_alpha   90.00
_cell.angle_beta   90.00
_cell.angle_gamma   90.00
#
_symmetry.space_group_name_H-M   'P 1'
#
loop_
_entity.id
_entity.type
_entity.pdbx_description
1 polymer ?
#
loop_
_entity_poly.entity_id
_entity_poly.type
_entity_poly.pdbx_seq_one_letter_code
_entity_poly.pdbx_strand_id
1 'polypeptide(L)'
;LGDVYKRQGRATQIHVYPLSFEEYYSHVKGDERKALDTYMLYGGMPRLLALEDEKDKKDYLTSLFREVYIRDIVERNKIEREDILGDILDFLASQISSLTNPTNISNALTSMKNEKINSTLVANYVQHTIDSFLISMAKRYDVKGKTYFQYPNKYYYTDVGLRNARLNYRQYDPGHIMENIIYNELMRRGYSVDVGVVTDRSNGKNLQKEIDFVVNDADRKIYIQSAFRMDTEQKTSSELASLMLTKDFFKKIIIRMDIPHNFYDENGIFHCNLIDMLLGRVELF
;
A
#
# COMPACT_ATOMS: atom_id res chain seq x y z
N LEU A 1 -15.78 -4.40 -22.97
CA LEU A 1 -15.77 -4.76 -21.53
C LEU A 1 -17.18 -5.03 -20.94
N GLY A 2 -18.26 -4.92 -21.72
CA GLY A 2 -19.62 -5.28 -21.31
C GLY A 2 -19.88 -6.78 -21.14
N ASP A 3 -18.91 -7.65 -21.36
CA ASP A 3 -19.08 -9.11 -21.36
C ASP A 3 -18.64 -9.83 -20.07
N VAL A 4 -18.02 -9.13 -19.13
CA VAL A 4 -17.50 -9.74 -17.89
C VAL A 4 -18.64 -10.30 -17.02
N TYR A 5 -19.78 -9.61 -16.96
CA TYR A 5 -20.92 -10.06 -16.16
C TYR A 5 -21.71 -11.25 -16.76
N LYS A 6 -21.57 -11.52 -18.05
CA LYS A 6 -22.24 -12.66 -18.70
C LYS A 6 -21.48 -13.99 -18.59
N ARG A 7 -20.24 -13.97 -18.07
CA ARG A 7 -19.36 -15.14 -17.98
C ARG A 7 -19.11 -15.64 -16.55
N GLN A 8 -19.94 -15.27 -15.59
CA GLN A 8 -19.81 -15.78 -14.22
C GLN A 8 -19.77 -17.31 -14.22
N GLY A 9 -18.67 -17.86 -13.72
CA GLY A 9 -18.40 -19.30 -13.63
C GLY A 9 -17.76 -19.94 -14.86
N ARG A 10 -17.44 -19.19 -15.95
CA ARG A 10 -16.82 -19.74 -17.18
C ARG A 10 -15.47 -19.13 -17.56
N ALA A 11 -14.95 -18.21 -16.78
CA ALA A 11 -13.65 -17.59 -17.04
C ALA A 11 -12.86 -17.44 -15.74
N THR A 12 -11.59 -17.77 -15.79
CA THR A 12 -10.63 -17.45 -14.73
C THR A 12 -10.13 -16.02 -14.94
N GLN A 13 -10.28 -15.17 -13.94
CA GLN A 13 -9.75 -13.82 -13.97
C GLN A 13 -8.26 -13.87 -13.58
N ILE A 14 -7.40 -13.35 -14.45
CA ILE A 14 -5.98 -13.19 -14.18
C ILE A 14 -5.73 -11.71 -13.91
N HIS A 15 -5.24 -11.40 -12.71
CA HIS A 15 -4.82 -10.06 -12.36
C HIS A 15 -3.35 -9.86 -12.75
N VAL A 16 -3.07 -8.85 -13.60
CA VAL A 16 -1.72 -8.49 -14.02
C VAL A 16 -1.29 -7.25 -13.24
N TYR A 17 -0.26 -7.40 -12.44
CA TYR A 17 0.34 -6.31 -11.67
C TYR A 17 1.41 -5.57 -12.49
N PRO A 18 1.78 -4.33 -12.12
CA PRO A 18 3.06 -3.75 -12.52
C PRO A 18 4.22 -4.68 -12.15
N LEU A 19 5.39 -4.50 -12.77
CA LEU A 19 6.56 -5.31 -12.45
C LEU A 19 6.86 -5.26 -10.95
N SER A 20 7.11 -6.42 -10.35
CA SER A 20 7.69 -6.50 -9.01
C SER A 20 9.10 -5.93 -9.00
N PHE A 21 9.64 -5.67 -7.80
CA PHE A 21 11.05 -5.26 -7.73
C PHE A 21 12.01 -6.33 -8.27
N GLU A 22 11.71 -7.60 -8.04
CA GLU A 22 12.50 -8.72 -8.59
C GLU A 22 12.51 -8.71 -10.11
N GLU A 23 11.35 -8.60 -10.76
CA GLU A 23 11.21 -8.51 -12.23
C GLU A 23 11.91 -7.27 -12.77
N TYR A 24 11.72 -6.12 -12.13
CA TYR A 24 12.41 -4.87 -12.48
C TYR A 24 13.93 -5.03 -12.37
N TYR A 25 14.42 -5.53 -11.23
CA TYR A 25 15.86 -5.71 -10.97
C TYR A 25 16.50 -6.73 -11.90
N SER A 26 15.80 -7.80 -12.26
CA SER A 26 16.29 -8.80 -13.22
C SER A 26 16.67 -8.19 -14.56
N HIS A 27 16.03 -7.08 -14.94
CA HIS A 27 16.30 -6.33 -16.16
C HIS A 27 17.40 -5.27 -15.98
N VAL A 28 17.30 -4.41 -14.96
CA VAL A 28 18.23 -3.26 -14.79
C VAL A 28 19.59 -3.70 -14.24
N LYS A 29 19.61 -4.70 -13.35
CA LYS A 29 20.82 -5.22 -12.69
C LYS A 29 21.63 -4.15 -11.95
N GLY A 30 22.85 -4.47 -11.55
CA GLY A 30 23.78 -3.55 -10.90
C GLY A 30 23.60 -3.46 -9.38
N ASP A 31 23.69 -2.26 -8.81
CA ASP A 31 23.56 -2.03 -7.37
C ASP A 31 22.10 -2.11 -6.95
N GLU A 32 21.78 -3.06 -6.04
CA GLU A 32 20.41 -3.35 -5.59
C GLU A 32 19.78 -2.16 -4.88
N ARG A 33 20.57 -1.42 -4.11
CA ARG A 33 20.08 -0.26 -3.38
C ARG A 33 19.69 0.87 -4.32
N LYS A 34 20.53 1.18 -5.30
CA LYS A 34 20.23 2.19 -6.32
C LYS A 34 19.04 1.80 -7.17
N ALA A 35 18.94 0.52 -7.53
CA ALA A 35 17.79 -0.01 -8.26
C ALA A 35 16.50 0.16 -7.44
N LEU A 36 16.53 -0.16 -6.14
CA LEU A 36 15.38 0.02 -5.26
C LEU A 36 15.01 1.50 -5.08
N ASP A 37 15.98 2.40 -4.89
CA ASP A 37 15.72 3.84 -4.80
C ASP A 37 15.04 4.36 -6.08
N THR A 38 15.45 3.88 -7.24
CA THR A 38 14.82 4.20 -8.54
C THR A 38 13.40 3.61 -8.64
N TYR A 39 13.21 2.38 -8.20
CA TYR A 39 11.90 1.72 -8.16
C TYR A 39 10.93 2.41 -7.20
N MET A 40 11.40 2.82 -6.03
CA MET A 40 10.62 3.62 -5.07
C MET A 40 10.17 4.97 -5.64
N LEU A 41 10.95 5.53 -6.55
CA LEU A 41 10.64 6.83 -7.18
C LEU A 41 9.72 6.69 -8.39
N TYR A 42 9.99 5.74 -9.30
CA TYR A 42 9.31 5.61 -10.59
C TYR A 42 8.36 4.42 -10.70
N GLY A 43 8.39 3.47 -9.74
CA GLY A 43 7.53 2.29 -9.78
C GLY A 43 7.97 1.22 -10.77
N GLY A 44 7.02 0.31 -11.06
CA GLY A 44 7.24 -0.90 -11.86
C GLY A 44 6.48 -0.92 -13.19
N MET A 45 6.07 0.24 -13.76
CA MET A 45 5.43 0.23 -15.09
C MET A 45 6.41 -0.27 -16.16
N PRO A 46 6.07 -1.31 -16.96
CA PRO A 46 7.03 -1.98 -17.85
C PRO A 46 7.73 -1.04 -18.84
N ARG A 47 7.03 -0.05 -19.38
CA ARG A 47 7.61 0.91 -20.33
C ARG A 47 8.78 1.72 -19.76
N LEU A 48 8.86 1.87 -18.43
CA LEU A 48 9.94 2.60 -17.76
C LEU A 48 11.32 1.97 -18.02
N LEU A 49 11.37 0.66 -18.28
CA LEU A 49 12.62 -0.05 -18.61
C LEU A 49 13.25 0.41 -19.94
N ALA A 50 12.43 0.97 -20.85
CA ALA A 50 12.88 1.48 -22.14
C ALA A 50 13.19 2.98 -22.13
N LEU A 51 12.99 3.67 -20.99
CA LEU A 51 13.24 5.11 -20.86
C LEU A 51 14.51 5.34 -20.05
N GLU A 52 15.46 6.08 -20.62
CA GLU A 52 16.72 6.40 -19.95
C GLU A 52 16.59 7.67 -19.11
N ASP A 53 16.04 8.73 -19.71
CA ASP A 53 15.95 10.05 -19.08
C ASP A 53 14.88 10.11 -17.99
N GLU A 54 15.22 10.75 -16.87
CA GLU A 54 14.29 11.00 -15.76
C GLU A 54 13.07 11.82 -16.17
N LYS A 55 13.27 12.79 -17.08
CA LYS A 55 12.18 13.61 -17.59
C LYS A 55 11.17 12.76 -18.35
N ASP A 56 11.64 11.89 -19.22
CA ASP A 56 10.79 11.01 -20.03
C ASP A 56 10.00 10.04 -19.14
N LYS A 57 10.62 9.51 -18.07
CA LYS A 57 9.94 8.68 -17.06
C LYS A 57 8.81 9.45 -16.36
N LYS A 58 9.07 10.68 -15.93
CA LYS A 58 8.08 11.54 -15.27
C LYS A 58 6.93 11.92 -16.21
N ASP A 59 7.25 12.32 -17.43
CA ASP A 59 6.27 12.69 -18.46
C ASP A 59 5.39 11.49 -18.83
N TYR A 60 5.99 10.30 -19.00
CA TYR A 60 5.26 9.07 -19.26
C TYR A 60 4.27 8.72 -18.12
N LEU A 61 4.73 8.70 -16.87
CA LEU A 61 3.88 8.36 -15.72
C LEU A 61 2.75 9.38 -15.52
N THR A 62 3.03 10.66 -15.70
CA THR A 62 2.01 11.71 -15.62
C THR A 62 0.96 11.57 -16.72
N SER A 63 1.40 11.29 -17.96
CA SER A 63 0.49 11.06 -19.08
C SER A 63 -0.33 9.79 -18.87
N LEU A 64 0.30 8.68 -18.45
CA LEU A 64 -0.37 7.42 -18.15
C LEU A 64 -1.45 7.60 -17.09
N PHE A 65 -1.13 8.31 -16.00
CA PHE A 65 -2.08 8.57 -14.94
C PHE A 65 -3.31 9.35 -15.44
N ARG A 66 -3.08 10.43 -16.20
CA ARG A 66 -4.16 11.29 -16.67
C ARG A 66 -4.94 10.69 -17.83
N GLU A 67 -4.26 10.24 -18.87
CA GLU A 67 -4.90 9.84 -20.14
C GLU A 67 -5.48 8.41 -20.08
N VAL A 68 -4.93 7.54 -19.25
CA VAL A 68 -5.42 6.16 -19.15
C VAL A 68 -6.31 5.99 -17.92
N TYR A 69 -5.78 6.25 -16.72
CA TYR A 69 -6.54 5.96 -15.51
C TYR A 69 -7.70 6.94 -15.27
N ILE A 70 -7.44 8.25 -15.21
CA ILE A 70 -8.52 9.22 -14.92
C ILE A 70 -9.56 9.17 -16.00
N ARG A 71 -9.17 9.20 -17.27
CA ARG A 71 -10.10 9.17 -18.39
C ARG A 71 -10.96 7.91 -18.40
N ASP A 72 -10.37 6.72 -18.19
CA ASP A 72 -11.13 5.47 -18.13
C ASP A 72 -12.11 5.45 -16.95
N ILE A 73 -11.71 5.93 -15.77
CA ILE A 73 -12.60 6.01 -14.61
C ILE A 73 -13.77 6.96 -14.89
N VAL A 74 -13.51 8.13 -15.44
CA VAL A 74 -14.52 9.14 -15.75
C VAL A 74 -15.51 8.63 -16.79
N GLU A 75 -15.03 8.13 -17.93
CA GLU A 75 -15.87 7.67 -19.03
C GLU A 75 -16.70 6.44 -18.64
N ARG A 76 -16.08 5.45 -17.96
CA ARG A 76 -16.76 4.22 -17.56
C ARG A 76 -17.87 4.45 -16.54
N ASN A 77 -17.62 5.34 -15.58
CA ASN A 77 -18.54 5.56 -14.46
C ASN A 77 -19.39 6.83 -14.64
N LYS A 78 -19.26 7.54 -15.78
CA LYS A 78 -20.00 8.77 -16.08
C LYS A 78 -19.85 9.82 -14.95
N ILE A 79 -18.62 10.04 -14.53
CA ILE A 79 -18.32 10.94 -13.42
C ILE A 79 -18.57 12.39 -13.87
N GLU A 80 -19.45 13.09 -13.16
CA GLU A 80 -19.79 14.48 -13.45
C GLU A 80 -18.84 15.48 -12.77
N ARG A 81 -18.32 15.12 -11.56
CA ARG A 81 -17.44 15.97 -10.77
C ARG A 81 -15.99 15.45 -10.84
N GLU A 82 -15.37 15.64 -12.01
CA GLU A 82 -13.96 15.24 -12.23
C GLU A 82 -12.99 15.97 -11.30
N ASP A 83 -13.33 17.22 -10.92
CA ASP A 83 -12.59 18.00 -9.95
C ASP A 83 -12.53 17.31 -8.58
N ILE A 84 -13.66 16.75 -8.11
CA ILE A 84 -13.72 16.01 -6.84
C ILE A 84 -12.97 14.68 -6.94
N LEU A 85 -13.07 13.98 -8.07
CA LEU A 85 -12.27 12.78 -8.29
C LEU A 85 -10.76 13.09 -8.21
N GLY A 86 -10.34 14.18 -8.88
CA GLY A 86 -8.96 14.64 -8.83
C GLY A 86 -8.49 14.89 -7.40
N ASP A 87 -9.27 15.65 -6.60
CA ASP A 87 -8.95 15.95 -5.21
C ASP A 87 -8.91 14.71 -4.30
N ILE A 88 -9.82 13.74 -4.52
CA ILE A 88 -9.79 12.45 -3.81
C ILE A 88 -8.49 11.71 -4.11
N LEU A 89 -8.06 11.66 -5.36
CA LEU A 89 -6.82 11.01 -5.76
C LEU A 89 -5.59 11.72 -5.18
N ASP A 90 -5.59 13.06 -5.12
CA ASP A 90 -4.54 13.84 -4.45
C ASP A 90 -4.50 13.55 -2.95
N PHE A 91 -5.66 13.52 -2.30
CA PHE A 91 -5.77 13.18 -0.88
C PHE A 91 -5.21 11.78 -0.61
N LEU A 92 -5.66 10.77 -1.36
CA LEU A 92 -5.20 9.39 -1.19
C LEU A 92 -3.71 9.22 -1.49
N ALA A 93 -3.17 9.95 -2.47
CA ALA A 93 -1.75 9.96 -2.77
C ALA A 93 -0.92 10.60 -1.65
N SER A 94 -1.42 11.69 -1.05
CA SER A 94 -0.73 12.38 0.06
C SER A 94 -0.82 11.62 1.38
N GLN A 95 -1.88 10.83 1.57
CA GLN A 95 -2.15 10.02 2.77
C GLN A 95 -1.97 8.51 2.52
N ILE A 96 -1.07 8.16 1.58
CA ILE A 96 -0.77 6.76 1.26
C ILE A 96 -0.39 6.00 2.54
N SER A 97 -0.86 4.76 2.67
CA SER A 97 -0.60 3.89 3.83
C SER A 97 -1.15 4.43 5.17
N SER A 98 -1.92 5.52 5.16
CA SER A 98 -2.53 6.06 6.37
C SER A 98 -3.99 5.65 6.50
N LEU A 99 -4.46 5.49 7.73
CA LEU A 99 -5.86 5.16 7.99
C LEU A 99 -6.78 6.33 7.64
N THR A 100 -7.72 6.10 6.75
CA THR A 100 -8.74 7.09 6.39
C THR A 100 -10.09 6.45 6.07
N ASN A 101 -11.10 7.27 5.88
CA ASN A 101 -12.45 6.86 5.50
C ASN A 101 -13.10 7.94 4.62
N PRO A 102 -14.20 7.61 3.92
CA PRO A 102 -14.87 8.58 3.05
C PRO A 102 -15.35 9.85 3.77
N THR A 103 -15.68 9.77 5.05
CA THR A 103 -16.09 10.95 5.84
C THR A 103 -14.90 11.87 6.10
N ASN A 104 -13.74 11.32 6.47
CA ASN A 104 -12.53 12.12 6.68
C ASN A 104 -12.10 12.82 5.38
N ILE A 105 -12.12 12.11 4.25
CA ILE A 105 -11.85 12.67 2.93
C ILE A 105 -12.85 13.79 2.61
N SER A 106 -14.14 13.52 2.76
CA SER A 106 -15.22 14.49 2.53
C SER A 106 -15.04 15.76 3.36
N ASN A 107 -14.71 15.64 4.65
CA ASN A 107 -14.48 16.77 5.54
C ASN A 107 -13.26 17.60 5.10
N ALA A 108 -12.16 16.94 4.73
CA ALA A 108 -10.96 17.62 4.22
C ALA A 108 -11.26 18.40 2.94
N LEU A 109 -11.94 17.78 1.97
CA LEU A 109 -12.31 18.43 0.71
C LEU A 109 -13.32 19.57 0.93
N THR A 110 -14.30 19.39 1.83
CA THR A 110 -15.25 20.44 2.20
C THR A 110 -14.53 21.68 2.75
N SER A 111 -13.55 21.47 3.62
CA SER A 111 -12.75 22.57 4.18
C SER A 111 -11.88 23.25 3.12
N MET A 112 -11.29 22.47 2.20
CA MET A 112 -10.40 22.98 1.17
C MET A 112 -11.16 23.80 0.10
N LYS A 113 -12.33 23.29 -0.33
CA LYS A 113 -13.13 23.93 -1.39
C LYS A 113 -14.16 24.94 -0.88
N ASN A 114 -14.40 24.99 0.42
CA ASN A 114 -15.50 25.76 1.02
C ASN A 114 -16.89 25.41 0.40
N GLU A 115 -17.05 24.15 0.02
CA GLU A 115 -18.26 23.58 -0.58
C GLU A 115 -18.56 22.24 0.12
N LYS A 116 -19.82 21.98 0.48
CA LYS A 116 -20.22 20.73 1.12
C LYS A 116 -20.08 19.55 0.19
N ILE A 117 -19.10 18.68 0.43
CA ILE A 117 -18.89 17.45 -0.29
C ILE A 117 -19.56 16.28 0.44
N ASN A 118 -20.35 15.48 -0.28
CA ASN A 118 -21.05 14.35 0.31
C ASN A 118 -20.12 13.13 0.46
N SER A 119 -20.09 12.56 1.67
CA SER A 119 -19.26 11.36 1.95
C SER A 119 -19.68 10.12 1.15
N THR A 120 -20.95 10.01 0.75
CA THR A 120 -21.43 8.94 -0.14
C THR A 120 -20.85 9.10 -1.54
N LEU A 121 -20.78 10.33 -2.08
CA LEU A 121 -20.12 10.61 -3.35
C LEU A 121 -18.64 10.21 -3.28
N VAL A 122 -17.95 10.59 -2.21
CA VAL A 122 -16.54 10.22 -1.98
C VAL A 122 -16.38 8.71 -1.93
N ALA A 123 -17.26 8.00 -1.20
CA ALA A 123 -17.20 6.54 -1.12
C ALA A 123 -17.35 5.87 -2.50
N ASN A 124 -18.29 6.36 -3.33
CA ASN A 124 -18.49 5.85 -4.69
C ASN A 124 -17.25 6.11 -5.57
N TYR A 125 -16.66 7.31 -5.51
CA TYR A 125 -15.49 7.64 -6.32
C TYR A 125 -14.25 6.85 -5.88
N VAL A 126 -14.06 6.64 -4.57
CA VAL A 126 -13.02 5.74 -4.05
C VAL A 126 -13.24 4.32 -4.57
N GLN A 127 -14.50 3.82 -4.56
CA GLN A 127 -14.80 2.48 -5.10
C GLN A 127 -14.48 2.39 -6.60
N HIS A 128 -14.80 3.40 -7.40
CA HIS A 128 -14.46 3.43 -8.83
C HIS A 128 -12.94 3.39 -9.09
N THR A 129 -12.14 4.02 -8.21
CA THR A 129 -10.67 3.94 -8.30
C THR A 129 -10.14 2.55 -7.92
N ILE A 130 -10.79 1.86 -7.00
CA ILE A 130 -10.48 0.46 -6.67
C ILE A 130 -10.85 -0.46 -7.83
N ASP A 131 -12.05 -0.31 -8.41
CA ASP A 131 -12.54 -1.12 -9.52
C ASP A 131 -11.71 -0.93 -10.81
N SER A 132 -11.00 0.19 -10.92
CA SER A 132 -10.05 0.46 -12.01
C SER A 132 -8.63 -0.06 -11.75
N PHE A 133 -8.41 -0.70 -10.62
CA PHE A 133 -7.09 -1.18 -10.18
C PHE A 133 -6.03 -0.09 -10.03
N LEU A 134 -6.41 1.17 -9.86
CA LEU A 134 -5.47 2.26 -9.57
C LEU A 134 -5.02 2.22 -8.12
N ILE A 135 -5.94 1.91 -7.21
CA ILE A 135 -5.67 1.72 -5.79
C ILE A 135 -6.24 0.40 -5.29
N SER A 136 -5.66 -0.09 -4.20
CA SER A 136 -6.15 -1.22 -3.43
C SER A 136 -6.49 -0.77 -2.01
N MET A 137 -7.36 -1.52 -1.33
CA MET A 137 -7.81 -1.22 0.03
C MET A 137 -7.51 -2.39 0.96
N ALA A 138 -6.79 -2.13 2.04
CA ALA A 138 -6.62 -3.07 3.16
C ALA A 138 -7.60 -2.72 4.29
N LYS A 139 -8.40 -3.71 4.71
CA LYS A 139 -9.38 -3.55 5.77
C LYS A 139 -8.72 -3.67 7.14
N ARG A 140 -9.27 -2.98 8.13
CA ARG A 140 -8.84 -3.17 9.52
C ARG A 140 -9.44 -4.43 10.12
N TYR A 141 -8.59 -5.21 10.75
CA TYR A 141 -8.92 -6.47 11.38
C TYR A 141 -8.52 -6.47 12.87
N ASP A 142 -9.48 -6.69 13.76
CA ASP A 142 -9.18 -6.90 15.18
C ASP A 142 -8.57 -8.28 15.37
N VAL A 143 -7.28 -8.30 15.69
CA VAL A 143 -6.50 -9.55 15.84
C VAL A 143 -7.06 -10.44 16.95
N LYS A 144 -7.53 -9.86 18.06
CA LYS A 144 -8.08 -10.59 19.21
C LYS A 144 -9.55 -10.88 19.07
N GLY A 145 -10.34 -9.89 18.63
CA GLY A 145 -11.78 -10.01 18.41
C GLY A 145 -12.15 -10.82 17.17
N LYS A 146 -11.18 -11.06 16.26
CA LYS A 146 -11.36 -11.78 14.99
C LYS A 146 -12.51 -11.19 14.15
N THR A 147 -12.63 -9.87 14.14
CA THR A 147 -13.69 -9.14 13.43
C THR A 147 -13.11 -8.05 12.57
N TYR A 148 -13.81 -7.74 11.46
CA TYR A 148 -13.44 -6.64 10.59
C TYR A 148 -14.14 -5.35 11.02
N PHE A 149 -13.39 -4.25 10.94
CA PHE A 149 -13.98 -2.92 11.02
C PHE A 149 -14.41 -2.46 9.63
N GLN A 150 -15.51 -1.75 9.55
CA GLN A 150 -15.93 -1.14 8.29
C GLN A 150 -14.99 0.00 7.90
N TYR A 151 -14.60 0.83 8.86
CA TYR A 151 -13.71 1.99 8.71
C TYR A 151 -12.92 2.25 10.00
N PRO A 152 -11.81 3.02 9.96
CA PRO A 152 -11.08 3.44 8.76
C PRO A 152 -10.29 2.29 8.11
N ASN A 153 -9.90 2.47 6.83
CA ASN A 153 -9.08 1.52 6.07
C ASN A 153 -7.78 2.20 5.60
N LYS A 154 -6.79 1.40 5.19
CA LYS A 154 -5.62 1.92 4.46
C LYS A 154 -5.82 1.75 2.96
N TYR A 155 -5.26 2.67 2.19
CA TYR A 155 -5.30 2.63 0.73
C TYR A 155 -3.88 2.68 0.19
N TYR A 156 -3.62 1.85 -0.83
CA TYR A 156 -2.32 1.66 -1.45
C TYR A 156 -2.45 1.84 -2.96
N TYR A 157 -1.54 2.61 -3.56
CA TYR A 157 -1.46 2.68 -5.01
C TYR A 157 -0.88 1.37 -5.55
N THR A 158 -1.44 0.86 -6.65
CA THR A 158 -0.92 -0.36 -7.29
C THR A 158 0.47 -0.16 -7.89
N ASP A 159 0.83 1.10 -8.16
CA ASP A 159 2.17 1.50 -8.55
C ASP A 159 2.58 2.80 -7.86
N VAL A 160 3.73 2.78 -7.18
CA VAL A 160 4.22 3.96 -6.44
C VAL A 160 4.70 5.09 -7.37
N GLY A 161 5.11 4.77 -8.59
CA GLY A 161 5.48 5.77 -9.59
C GLY A 161 4.27 6.59 -10.04
N LEU A 162 3.11 5.96 -10.21
CA LEU A 162 1.85 6.65 -10.49
C LEU A 162 1.44 7.58 -9.34
N ARG A 163 1.59 7.12 -8.09
CA ARG A 163 1.38 7.93 -6.89
C ARG A 163 2.30 9.15 -6.86
N ASN A 164 3.58 8.95 -7.11
CA ASN A 164 4.57 10.01 -7.11
C ASN A 164 4.33 11.02 -8.24
N ALA A 165 4.01 10.53 -9.44
CA ALA A 165 3.65 11.37 -10.58
C ALA A 165 2.41 12.22 -10.30
N ARG A 166 1.38 11.66 -9.63
CA ARG A 166 0.18 12.40 -9.23
C ARG A 166 0.51 13.60 -8.35
N LEU A 167 1.47 13.47 -7.46
CA LEU A 167 1.94 14.53 -6.57
C LEU A 167 3.08 15.38 -7.17
N ASN A 168 3.34 15.25 -8.47
CA ASN A 168 4.45 15.93 -9.15
C ASN A 168 5.80 15.75 -8.43
N TYR A 169 6.00 14.58 -7.81
CA TYR A 169 7.21 14.20 -7.05
C TYR A 169 7.56 15.13 -5.87
N ARG A 170 6.58 15.89 -5.35
CA ARG A 170 6.80 16.89 -4.29
C ARG A 170 6.76 16.32 -2.87
N GLN A 171 6.10 15.17 -2.69
CA GLN A 171 5.95 14.52 -1.38
C GLN A 171 6.58 13.13 -1.44
N TYR A 172 7.86 13.07 -1.17
CA TYR A 172 8.58 11.82 -1.08
C TYR A 172 8.68 11.41 0.39
N ASP A 173 7.80 10.49 0.81
CA ASP A 173 7.81 9.86 2.12
C ASP A 173 8.27 8.41 1.98
N PRO A 174 9.56 8.12 2.20
CA PRO A 174 10.11 6.80 1.94
C PRO A 174 9.53 5.71 2.85
N GLY A 175 9.06 6.04 4.06
CA GLY A 175 8.42 5.08 4.96
C GLY A 175 7.09 4.58 4.40
N HIS A 176 6.21 5.48 4.04
CA HIS A 176 4.90 5.13 3.45
C HIS A 176 5.03 4.52 2.05
N ILE A 177 6.00 4.96 1.24
CA ILE A 177 6.28 4.34 -0.06
C ILE A 177 6.76 2.90 0.11
N MET A 178 7.66 2.65 1.07
CA MET A 178 8.12 1.31 1.42
C MET A 178 6.96 0.41 1.85
N GLU A 179 6.10 0.90 2.71
CA GLU A 179 4.91 0.16 3.17
C GLU A 179 3.99 -0.19 1.99
N ASN A 180 3.76 0.75 1.06
CA ASN A 180 2.99 0.48 -0.15
C ASN A 180 3.64 -0.60 -1.04
N ILE A 181 4.95 -0.59 -1.20
CA ILE A 181 5.67 -1.59 -1.99
C ILE A 181 5.55 -2.97 -1.33
N ILE A 182 5.70 -3.06 -0.01
CA ILE A 182 5.52 -4.31 0.74
C ILE A 182 4.09 -4.84 0.55
N TYR A 183 3.07 -3.98 0.68
CA TYR A 183 1.69 -4.36 0.44
C TYR A 183 1.49 -4.96 -0.95
N ASN A 184 1.96 -4.25 -1.99
CA ASN A 184 1.82 -4.70 -3.38
C ASN A 184 2.52 -6.04 -3.61
N GLU A 185 3.72 -6.25 -3.03
CA GLU A 185 4.44 -7.50 -3.14
C GLU A 185 3.71 -8.65 -2.45
N LEU A 186 3.14 -8.43 -1.27
CA LEU A 186 2.33 -9.43 -0.56
C LEU A 186 1.08 -9.83 -1.36
N MET A 187 0.38 -8.83 -1.94
CA MET A 187 -0.79 -9.07 -2.80
C MET A 187 -0.41 -9.83 -4.09
N ARG A 188 0.72 -9.48 -4.71
CA ARG A 188 1.23 -10.16 -5.91
C ARG A 188 1.55 -11.64 -5.64
N ARG A 189 2.05 -11.95 -4.44
CA ARG A 189 2.28 -13.34 -4.00
C ARG A 189 0.99 -14.10 -3.71
N GLY A 190 -0.19 -13.47 -3.85
CA GLY A 190 -1.48 -14.10 -3.67
C GLY A 190 -1.95 -14.20 -2.22
N TYR A 191 -1.31 -13.51 -1.30
CA TYR A 191 -1.71 -13.50 0.11
C TYR A 191 -2.94 -12.62 0.35
N SER A 192 -3.69 -12.96 1.40
CA SER A 192 -4.72 -12.07 1.94
C SER A 192 -4.08 -11.14 2.98
N VAL A 193 -4.22 -9.83 2.77
CA VAL A 193 -3.52 -8.81 3.57
C VAL A 193 -4.52 -7.83 4.18
N ASP A 194 -4.50 -7.75 5.51
CA ASP A 194 -5.32 -6.84 6.31
C ASP A 194 -4.44 -5.95 7.18
N VAL A 195 -4.97 -4.83 7.66
CA VAL A 195 -4.34 -4.00 8.70
C VAL A 195 -4.74 -4.52 10.08
N GLY A 196 -3.77 -4.89 10.89
CA GLY A 196 -4.02 -5.41 12.23
C GLY A 196 -4.34 -4.33 13.26
N VAL A 197 -5.27 -4.62 14.15
CA VAL A 197 -5.56 -3.79 15.33
C VAL A 197 -5.41 -4.64 16.58
N VAL A 198 -4.60 -4.17 17.52
CA VAL A 198 -4.46 -4.75 18.85
C VAL A 198 -4.73 -3.69 19.91
N THR A 199 -5.41 -4.07 20.99
CA THR A 199 -5.74 -3.14 22.08
C THR A 199 -4.80 -3.32 23.25
N ASP A 200 -4.10 -2.27 23.60
CA ASP A 200 -3.32 -2.15 24.83
C ASP A 200 -4.22 -1.70 25.97
N ARG A 201 -4.22 -2.48 27.06
CA ARG A 201 -5.01 -2.20 28.28
C ARG A 201 -4.13 -1.98 29.52
N SER A 202 -2.82 -1.86 29.34
CA SER A 202 -1.85 -1.84 30.44
C SER A 202 -2.01 -0.63 31.37
N ASN A 203 -2.49 0.51 30.87
CA ASN A 203 -2.58 1.77 31.61
C ASN A 203 -4.04 2.17 31.96
N GLY A 204 -4.97 1.22 32.06
CA GLY A 204 -6.39 1.51 32.34
C GLY A 204 -7.14 2.22 31.21
N LYS A 205 -6.48 2.49 30.08
CA LYS A 205 -7.06 3.05 28.86
C LYS A 205 -7.00 2.01 27.75
N ASN A 206 -8.06 1.94 26.96
CA ASN A 206 -8.06 1.11 25.75
C ASN A 206 -7.36 1.88 24.62
N LEU A 207 -6.04 1.69 24.47
CA LEU A 207 -5.27 2.27 23.37
C LEU A 207 -5.17 1.25 22.22
N GLN A 208 -5.68 1.60 21.05
CA GLN A 208 -5.50 0.78 19.86
C GLN A 208 -4.11 1.03 19.28
N LYS A 209 -3.38 -0.05 19.00
CA LYS A 209 -2.12 -0.05 18.25
C LYS A 209 -2.32 -0.79 16.95
N GLU A 210 -1.62 -0.35 15.93
CA GLU A 210 -1.68 -0.88 14.58
C GLU A 210 -0.56 -1.90 14.37
N ILE A 211 -0.88 -2.94 13.59
CA ILE A 211 0.08 -3.81 12.92
C ILE A 211 -0.13 -3.57 11.44
N ASP A 212 0.92 -3.16 10.73
CA ASP A 212 0.79 -2.75 9.33
C ASP A 212 0.14 -3.83 8.49
N PHE A 213 0.55 -5.10 8.65
CA PHE A 213 -0.03 -6.20 7.90
C PHE A 213 -0.28 -7.44 8.76
N VAL A 214 -1.50 -7.94 8.67
CA VAL A 214 -1.88 -9.30 9.04
C VAL A 214 -1.99 -10.08 7.75
N VAL A 215 -1.05 -10.98 7.51
CA VAL A 215 -0.96 -11.72 6.25
C VAL A 215 -1.42 -13.15 6.48
N ASN A 216 -2.39 -13.58 5.67
CA ASN A 216 -2.93 -14.93 5.72
C ASN A 216 -2.65 -15.66 4.40
N ASP A 217 -2.26 -16.93 4.52
CA ASP A 217 -2.10 -17.88 3.43
C ASP A 217 -2.70 -19.22 3.87
N ALA A 218 -3.93 -19.48 3.45
CA ALA A 218 -4.75 -20.62 3.89
C ALA A 218 -4.88 -20.67 5.42
N ASP A 219 -4.23 -21.64 6.06
CA ASP A 219 -4.24 -21.85 7.51
C ASP A 219 -3.07 -21.16 8.24
N ARG A 220 -2.13 -20.57 7.49
CA ARG A 220 -0.96 -19.87 8.02
C ARG A 220 -1.24 -18.39 8.18
N LYS A 221 -0.71 -17.81 9.24
CA LYS A 221 -0.80 -16.38 9.55
C LYS A 221 0.54 -15.85 10.03
N ILE A 222 0.87 -14.64 9.59
CA ILE A 222 2.03 -13.89 10.09
C ILE A 222 1.64 -12.43 10.33
N TYR A 223 2.40 -11.76 11.18
CA TYR A 223 2.30 -10.33 11.44
C TYR A 223 3.53 -9.62 10.90
N ILE A 224 3.33 -8.54 10.16
CA ILE A 224 4.43 -7.78 9.58
C ILE A 224 4.28 -6.31 9.97
N GLN A 225 5.40 -5.72 10.40
CA GLN A 225 5.57 -4.30 10.60
C GLN A 225 6.57 -3.77 9.56
N SER A 226 6.32 -2.59 9.01
CA SER A 226 7.19 -1.91 8.05
C SER A 226 7.94 -0.78 8.75
N ALA A 227 9.26 -0.87 8.84
CA ALA A 227 10.08 0.13 9.50
C ALA A 227 11.22 0.60 8.58
N PHE A 228 11.10 1.81 8.02
CA PHE A 228 12.15 2.36 7.16
C PHE A 228 13.50 2.49 7.89
N ARG A 229 13.46 2.94 9.16
CA ARG A 229 14.60 2.99 10.08
C ARG A 229 14.14 2.76 11.51
N MET A 230 14.98 2.08 12.29
CA MET A 230 14.79 1.88 13.74
C MET A 230 16.06 2.34 14.48
N ASP A 231 16.40 3.61 14.32
CA ASP A 231 17.64 4.23 14.79
C ASP A 231 17.56 4.79 16.22
N THR A 232 16.38 4.75 16.84
CA THR A 232 16.18 5.18 18.22
C THR A 232 15.47 4.11 19.05
N GLU A 233 15.78 4.02 20.35
CA GLU A 233 15.11 3.10 21.28
C GLU A 233 13.59 3.34 21.33
N GLN A 234 13.16 4.59 21.27
CA GLN A 234 11.74 4.93 21.27
C GLN A 234 11.02 4.39 20.04
N LYS A 235 11.63 4.50 18.86
CA LYS A 235 11.07 3.98 17.62
C LYS A 235 11.05 2.46 17.62
N THR A 236 12.15 1.83 18.05
CA THR A 236 12.24 0.38 18.22
C THR A 236 11.15 -0.14 19.16
N SER A 237 10.98 0.47 20.32
CA SER A 237 9.95 0.10 21.30
C SER A 237 8.53 0.28 20.72
N SER A 238 8.30 1.33 19.93
CA SER A 238 6.99 1.57 19.29
C SER A 238 6.64 0.48 18.29
N GLU A 239 7.57 0.13 17.40
CA GLU A 239 7.35 -0.90 16.35
C GLU A 239 7.16 -2.30 16.96
N LEU A 240 7.93 -2.64 18.00
CA LEU A 240 7.79 -3.92 18.71
C LEU A 240 6.48 -4.01 19.49
N ALA A 241 6.01 -2.89 20.05
CA ALA A 241 4.91 -2.90 21.00
C ALA A 241 3.59 -3.47 20.43
N SER A 242 3.27 -3.22 19.17
CA SER A 242 2.07 -3.75 18.54
C SER A 242 2.15 -5.27 18.35
N LEU A 243 3.30 -5.77 17.90
CA LEU A 243 3.56 -7.19 17.69
C LEU A 243 3.55 -7.97 19.01
N MET A 244 4.12 -7.41 20.08
CA MET A 244 4.14 -8.06 21.41
C MET A 244 2.75 -8.14 22.04
N LEU A 245 1.83 -7.27 21.67
CA LEU A 245 0.45 -7.28 22.18
C LEU A 245 -0.42 -8.39 21.59
N THR A 246 -0.04 -9.05 20.51
CA THR A 246 -0.83 -10.14 19.90
C THR A 246 -1.00 -11.31 20.89
N LYS A 247 0.07 -11.62 21.68
CA LYS A 247 0.10 -12.70 22.68
C LYS A 247 -0.21 -14.07 22.11
N ASP A 248 0.12 -14.31 20.84
CA ASP A 248 0.02 -15.59 20.16
C ASP A 248 1.38 -16.02 19.60
N PHE A 249 1.43 -17.21 19.01
CA PHE A 249 2.66 -17.84 18.53
C PHE A 249 2.86 -17.69 17.02
N PHE A 250 2.05 -16.89 16.33
CA PHE A 250 2.25 -16.64 14.93
C PHE A 250 3.56 -15.85 14.71
N LYS A 251 4.23 -16.13 13.59
CA LYS A 251 5.49 -15.49 13.23
C LYS A 251 5.31 -13.99 13.15
N LYS A 252 6.25 -13.26 13.70
CA LYS A 252 6.30 -11.80 13.72
C LYS A 252 7.52 -11.34 12.95
N ILE A 253 7.34 -10.41 12.02
CA ILE A 253 8.38 -9.93 11.13
C ILE A 253 8.39 -8.41 11.17
N ILE A 254 9.58 -7.82 11.23
CA ILE A 254 9.78 -6.40 10.94
C ILE A 254 10.60 -6.31 9.66
N ILE A 255 10.00 -5.77 8.61
CA ILE A 255 10.72 -5.51 7.36
C ILE A 255 11.40 -4.17 7.47
N ARG A 256 12.71 -4.14 7.23
CA ARG A 256 13.57 -2.98 7.47
C ARG A 256 14.41 -2.63 6.26
N MET A 257 14.68 -1.33 6.11
CA MET A 257 15.56 -0.78 5.07
C MET A 257 17.00 -0.52 5.57
N ASP A 258 17.18 -0.42 6.87
CA ASP A 258 18.41 0.04 7.54
C ASP A 258 19.31 -1.08 8.07
N ILE A 259 18.98 -2.34 7.79
CA ILE A 259 19.80 -3.49 8.23
C ILE A 259 20.50 -4.14 7.03
N PRO A 260 21.76 -4.58 7.19
CA PRO A 260 22.51 -5.28 6.14
C PRO A 260 22.19 -6.78 6.07
N HIS A 261 21.72 -7.38 7.16
CA HIS A 261 21.47 -8.82 7.26
C HIS A 261 20.19 -9.12 8.05
N ASN A 262 19.56 -10.23 7.74
CA ASN A 262 18.41 -10.74 8.46
C ASN A 262 18.83 -11.36 9.79
N PHE A 263 18.03 -11.18 10.85
CA PHE A 263 18.30 -11.76 12.17
C PHE A 263 17.02 -11.91 12.99
N TYR A 264 17.08 -12.71 14.05
CA TYR A 264 16.06 -12.75 15.09
C TYR A 264 16.49 -11.95 16.30
N ASP A 265 15.60 -11.15 16.86
CA ASP A 265 15.86 -10.44 18.12
C ASP A 265 15.62 -11.34 19.35
N GLU A 266 15.85 -10.78 20.53
CA GLU A 266 15.66 -11.47 21.81
C GLU A 266 14.19 -11.86 22.09
N ASN A 267 13.24 -11.24 21.43
CA ASN A 267 11.80 -11.54 21.52
C ASN A 267 11.36 -12.59 20.49
N GLY A 268 12.27 -13.12 19.67
CA GLY A 268 11.97 -14.05 18.60
C GLY A 268 11.30 -13.41 17.39
N ILE A 269 11.37 -12.09 17.25
CA ILE A 269 10.86 -11.37 16.09
C ILE A 269 11.93 -11.39 14.99
N PHE A 270 11.51 -11.72 13.78
CA PHE A 270 12.39 -11.77 12.61
C PHE A 270 12.54 -10.39 11.99
N HIS A 271 13.74 -9.85 11.99
CA HIS A 271 14.11 -8.62 11.27
C HIS A 271 14.58 -8.99 9.87
N CYS A 272 13.82 -8.58 8.87
CA CYS A 272 14.03 -8.91 7.47
C CYS A 272 14.48 -7.67 6.68
N ASN A 273 15.57 -7.80 5.93
CA ASN A 273 15.97 -6.75 4.99
C ASN A 273 14.94 -6.64 3.85
N LEU A 274 14.55 -5.41 3.51
CA LEU A 274 13.54 -5.16 2.48
C LEU A 274 13.96 -5.73 1.10
N ILE A 275 15.22 -5.54 0.72
CA ILE A 275 15.72 -6.03 -0.58
C ILE A 275 15.66 -7.55 -0.64
N ASP A 276 16.05 -8.24 0.42
CA ASP A 276 16.00 -9.70 0.48
C ASP A 276 14.55 -10.22 0.38
N MET A 277 13.61 -9.51 1.05
CA MET A 277 12.18 -9.83 0.93
C MET A 277 11.69 -9.63 -0.50
N LEU A 278 11.98 -8.49 -1.12
CA LEU A 278 11.50 -8.15 -2.46
C LEU A 278 12.12 -9.01 -3.56
N LEU A 279 13.35 -9.49 -3.38
CA LEU A 279 14.05 -10.39 -4.31
C LEU A 279 13.76 -11.90 -4.04
N GLY A 280 12.81 -12.20 -3.17
CA GLY A 280 12.42 -13.58 -2.91
C GLY A 280 13.48 -14.43 -2.19
N ARG A 281 14.49 -13.81 -1.57
CA ARG A 281 15.57 -14.51 -0.84
C ARG A 281 15.15 -15.04 0.52
N VAL A 282 13.97 -14.60 0.99
CA VAL A 282 13.42 -14.95 2.30
C VAL A 282 12.01 -15.48 2.15
N GLU A 283 11.77 -16.66 2.71
CA GLU A 283 10.41 -17.21 2.88
C GLU A 283 9.74 -16.55 4.09
N LEU A 284 8.54 -16.02 3.87
CA LEU A 284 7.79 -15.34 4.93
C LEU A 284 7.08 -16.32 5.86
N PHE A 285 6.59 -17.46 5.33
CA PHE A 285 5.86 -18.48 6.07
C PHE A 285 6.72 -19.68 6.45
#